data_365f10aac2cea946360ccf21b25608d6
#
_entry.id   365f10aac2cea946360ccf21b25608d6
#
_cell.length_a   1.000
_cell.length_b   1.000
_cell.length_c   1.000
_cell.angle_alpha   90.00
_cell.angle_beta   90.00
_cell.angle_gamma   90.00
#
_symmetry.space_group_name_H-M   'P 1'
#
loop_
_entity.id
_entity.type
_entity.pdbx_description
1 polymer ?
#
loop_
_entity_poly.entity_id
_entity_poly.type
_entity_poly.pdbx_seq_one_letter_code
_entity_poly.pdbx_strand_id
1 'polypeptide(L)'
;MLLIRFVTLFALALSVGGPLYAGSFDLEKDFKRLDSAVAVYQSVIAEREGEITAYKSHATDVMSVDDIYRYTKHLYLMYLKFDTDSAIHYAQLCDSIATANEMEPEATLARIDLALACILRGETFRAYNLLEKLGDIRQMDAGCQPKMAVTILEFYLRLNYPPAGTRGTAYSREMAELWSRYGGYLPRDGWLYAYYQALITEQTDRDALLRHVAAAPQPSVQAAMLLYALATVSRAGGDEKAYCHYLACSAVNDILSANREASSLIVLLNTPYIANNSRRAARYAMLCTDNAGHYYDRWRSPDVAAAQTLIIRPYEQRLEQEGRRMRIAIGLLVALVVAVCILLGGMRRRRRRTERRMEDMRMANQSLQEEAKRERQMLTQMETSNEQLRAKISQHNAHFMDIYLFASQYIHDVQCFQNSVYNLFVAGRADKAARRLAQSGEKEKHLQAFYQQFDKGFLASHPDFISRLNNLLRPECRVPLPHDALTPELRIYALVSIGMTDSISIAHFLHYSPQTVYNYRLRMRRNALISEKAFARTVADFYIQESGDDPRADNPGAAPITP
;
A
#
# COMPACT_ATOMS: atom_id res chain seq x y z
N MET A 1 18.93 -25.80 -0.22
CA MET A 1 17.91 -24.82 -0.64
C MET A 1 18.49 -23.64 -1.40
N LEU A 2 19.59 -23.01 -0.97
CA LEU A 2 20.27 -21.91 -1.70
C LEU A 2 20.70 -22.31 -3.12
N LEU A 3 21.27 -23.48 -3.32
CA LEU A 3 21.76 -23.94 -4.63
C LEU A 3 20.62 -24.15 -5.65
N ILE A 4 19.46 -24.65 -5.21
CA ILE A 4 18.27 -24.83 -6.10
C ILE A 4 17.67 -23.47 -6.46
N ARG A 5 17.70 -22.49 -5.53
CA ARG A 5 17.26 -21.11 -5.79
C ARG A 5 18.20 -20.37 -6.74
N PHE A 6 19.51 -20.55 -6.58
CA PHE A 6 20.51 -20.01 -7.50
C PHE A 6 20.36 -20.57 -8.90
N VAL A 7 20.11 -21.87 -9.03
CA VAL A 7 19.86 -22.56 -10.31
C VAL A 7 18.56 -22.06 -10.96
N THR A 8 17.51 -21.80 -10.19
CA THR A 8 16.24 -21.27 -10.74
C THR A 8 16.37 -19.80 -11.16
N LEU A 9 17.05 -18.95 -10.38
CA LEU A 9 17.34 -17.56 -10.76
C LEU A 9 18.25 -17.51 -11.99
N PHE A 10 19.29 -18.37 -12.03
CA PHE A 10 20.21 -18.46 -13.17
C PHE A 10 19.53 -19.02 -14.42
N ALA A 11 18.64 -20.02 -14.28
CA ALA A 11 17.84 -20.55 -15.38
C ALA A 11 16.81 -19.52 -15.90
N LEU A 12 16.23 -18.70 -15.03
CA LEU A 12 15.36 -17.59 -15.44
C LEU A 12 16.17 -16.48 -16.14
N ALA A 13 17.35 -16.14 -15.63
CA ALA A 13 18.24 -15.17 -16.26
C ALA A 13 18.71 -15.63 -17.65
N LEU A 14 19.07 -16.89 -17.81
CA LEU A 14 19.39 -17.49 -19.12
C LEU A 14 18.20 -17.53 -20.08
N SER A 15 16.97 -17.58 -19.58
CA SER A 15 15.76 -17.56 -20.39
C SER A 15 15.40 -16.17 -20.93
N VAL A 16 15.99 -15.10 -20.39
CA VAL A 16 15.79 -13.71 -20.86
C VAL A 16 16.38 -13.49 -22.26
N GLY A 17 17.39 -14.28 -22.66
CA GLY A 17 18.02 -14.24 -23.98
C GLY A 17 17.26 -14.93 -25.12
N GLY A 18 15.90 -14.98 -25.08
CA GLY A 18 15.11 -15.45 -26.24
C GLY A 18 15.22 -14.50 -27.44
N PRO A 19 14.86 -14.93 -28.69
CA PRO A 19 15.07 -14.15 -29.87
C PRO A 19 14.37 -12.80 -29.81
N LEU A 20 15.17 -11.75 -29.65
CA LEU A 20 14.75 -10.34 -29.66
C LEU A 20 14.42 -9.86 -31.09
N TYR A 21 14.61 -10.73 -32.12
CA TYR A 21 14.48 -10.39 -33.51
C TYR A 21 13.13 -10.79 -34.12
N ALA A 22 12.71 -10.04 -35.12
CA ALA A 22 11.47 -10.08 -35.87
C ALA A 22 10.98 -11.50 -36.25
N GLY A 23 10.16 -12.06 -35.37
CA GLY A 23 9.35 -13.25 -35.56
C GLY A 23 8.05 -13.05 -34.79
N SER A 24 7.05 -13.86 -35.01
CA SER A 24 5.78 -13.76 -34.26
C SER A 24 6.02 -13.84 -32.74
N PHE A 25 5.81 -12.73 -32.04
CA PHE A 25 5.93 -12.68 -30.56
C PHE A 25 4.89 -13.58 -29.91
N ASP A 26 5.33 -14.47 -29.02
CA ASP A 26 4.45 -15.31 -28.18
C ASP A 26 4.24 -14.64 -26.83
N LEU A 27 3.22 -13.79 -26.77
CA LEU A 27 2.90 -13.04 -25.55
C LEU A 27 2.58 -13.94 -24.35
N GLU A 28 1.99 -15.12 -24.58
CA GLU A 28 1.69 -16.01 -23.45
C GLU A 28 2.95 -16.61 -22.84
N LYS A 29 3.96 -16.87 -23.66
CA LYS A 29 5.30 -17.28 -23.20
C LYS A 29 5.97 -16.16 -22.41
N ASP A 30 5.87 -14.91 -22.90
CA ASP A 30 6.43 -13.75 -22.21
C ASP A 30 5.74 -13.50 -20.87
N PHE A 31 4.42 -13.58 -20.84
CA PHE A 31 3.67 -13.45 -19.59
C PHE A 31 3.92 -14.60 -18.60
N LYS A 32 4.17 -15.82 -19.06
CA LYS A 32 4.61 -16.91 -18.19
C LYS A 32 5.98 -16.64 -17.56
N ARG A 33 6.91 -16.05 -18.32
CA ARG A 33 8.21 -15.62 -17.81
C ARG A 33 8.04 -14.52 -16.76
N LEU A 34 7.19 -13.53 -17.03
CA LEU A 34 6.87 -12.48 -16.10
C LEU A 34 6.19 -13.03 -14.83
N ASP A 35 5.24 -13.95 -14.97
CA ASP A 35 4.62 -14.66 -13.83
C ASP A 35 5.66 -15.36 -12.96
N SER A 36 6.68 -15.96 -13.58
CA SER A 36 7.78 -16.62 -12.86
C SER A 36 8.68 -15.62 -12.15
N ALA A 37 8.99 -14.47 -12.78
CA ALA A 37 9.75 -13.39 -12.14
C ALA A 37 8.98 -12.80 -10.94
N VAL A 38 7.68 -12.56 -11.09
CA VAL A 38 6.82 -12.10 -9.98
C VAL A 38 6.79 -13.10 -8.81
N ALA A 39 6.83 -14.39 -9.10
CA ALA A 39 6.83 -15.43 -8.06
C ALA A 39 8.11 -15.41 -7.19
N VAL A 40 9.25 -14.96 -7.73
CA VAL A 40 10.53 -14.88 -7.00
C VAL A 40 10.84 -13.48 -6.48
N TYR A 41 9.98 -12.50 -6.73
CA TYR A 41 10.20 -11.09 -6.39
C TYR A 41 10.67 -10.88 -4.94
N GLN A 42 9.97 -11.44 -3.96
CA GLN A 42 10.35 -11.28 -2.54
C GLN A 42 11.74 -11.83 -2.23
N SER A 43 12.16 -12.88 -2.93
CA SER A 43 13.51 -13.43 -2.77
C SER A 43 14.57 -12.50 -3.36
N VAL A 44 14.28 -11.87 -4.51
CA VAL A 44 15.19 -10.89 -5.15
C VAL A 44 15.34 -9.65 -4.28
N ILE A 45 14.24 -9.17 -3.69
CA ILE A 45 14.28 -8.03 -2.77
C ILE A 45 15.12 -8.37 -1.52
N ALA A 46 14.89 -9.53 -0.90
CA ALA A 46 15.65 -9.96 0.27
C ALA A 46 17.15 -10.16 -0.03
N GLU A 47 17.49 -10.63 -1.23
CA GLU A 47 18.88 -10.74 -1.67
C GLU A 47 19.52 -9.35 -1.82
N ARG A 48 18.79 -8.40 -2.44
CA ARG A 48 19.26 -7.02 -2.58
C ARG A 48 19.47 -6.32 -1.23
N GLU A 49 18.56 -6.51 -0.29
CA GLU A 49 18.70 -6.02 1.09
C GLU A 49 19.90 -6.64 1.81
N GLY A 50 20.14 -7.92 1.58
CA GLY A 50 21.30 -8.63 2.07
C GLY A 50 22.62 -8.08 1.50
N GLU A 51 22.67 -7.83 0.17
CA GLU A 51 23.83 -7.21 -0.48
C GLU A 51 24.14 -5.82 0.10
N ILE A 52 23.11 -4.98 0.25
CA ILE A 52 23.24 -3.64 0.83
C ILE A 52 23.75 -3.74 2.28
N THR A 53 23.19 -4.64 3.06
CA THR A 53 23.60 -4.84 4.46
C THR A 53 25.03 -5.34 4.56
N ALA A 54 25.42 -6.30 3.73
CA ALA A 54 26.78 -6.79 3.64
C ALA A 54 27.74 -5.68 3.23
N TYR A 55 27.38 -4.86 2.23
CA TYR A 55 28.23 -3.74 1.82
C TYR A 55 28.40 -2.72 2.94
N LYS A 56 27.34 -2.40 3.68
CA LYS A 56 27.41 -1.49 4.85
C LYS A 56 28.33 -2.00 5.95
N SER A 57 28.45 -3.31 6.12
CA SER A 57 29.36 -3.89 7.14
C SER A 57 30.85 -3.77 6.81
N HIS A 58 31.21 -3.38 5.58
CA HIS A 58 32.59 -3.16 5.16
C HIS A 58 33.14 -1.75 5.49
N ALA A 59 32.32 -0.87 6.08
CA ALA A 59 32.83 0.41 6.58
C ALA A 59 33.83 0.18 7.69
N THR A 60 35.04 0.74 7.55
CA THR A 60 36.10 0.66 8.54
C THR A 60 36.49 2.06 9.00
N ASP A 61 36.97 2.20 10.26
CA ASP A 61 37.35 3.49 10.85
C ASP A 61 38.65 4.09 10.24
N VAL A 62 39.29 3.38 9.32
CA VAL A 62 40.61 3.74 8.72
C VAL A 62 40.48 4.02 7.21
N MET A 63 39.35 4.53 6.76
CA MET A 63 39.14 4.87 5.35
C MET A 63 39.70 6.27 5.03
N SER A 64 40.36 6.43 3.87
CA SER A 64 40.66 7.75 3.34
C SER A 64 39.39 8.50 2.95
N VAL A 65 39.47 9.83 2.79
CA VAL A 65 38.31 10.63 2.33
C VAL A 65 37.78 10.13 0.99
N ASP A 66 38.67 9.80 0.06
CA ASP A 66 38.32 9.23 -1.24
C ASP A 66 37.61 7.89 -1.11
N ASP A 67 38.02 7.04 -0.18
CA ASP A 67 37.39 5.76 0.06
C ASP A 67 36.00 5.93 0.68
N ILE A 68 35.85 6.87 1.63
CA ILE A 68 34.56 7.22 2.23
C ILE A 68 33.63 7.77 1.15
N TYR A 69 34.11 8.65 0.27
CA TYR A 69 33.30 9.16 -0.84
C TYR A 69 32.88 8.04 -1.77
N ARG A 70 33.82 7.20 -2.23
CA ARG A 70 33.52 6.05 -3.10
C ARG A 70 32.55 5.05 -2.47
N TYR A 71 32.75 4.76 -1.20
CA TYR A 71 31.86 3.91 -0.41
C TYR A 71 30.43 4.49 -0.35
N THR A 72 30.31 5.77 0.02
CA THR A 72 29.02 6.48 0.10
C THR A 72 28.35 6.57 -1.27
N LYS A 73 29.14 6.84 -2.31
CA LYS A 73 28.67 6.88 -3.69
C LYS A 73 28.14 5.54 -4.17
N HIS A 74 28.78 4.46 -3.79
CA HIS A 74 28.32 3.12 -4.12
C HIS A 74 26.98 2.80 -3.44
N LEU A 75 26.80 3.18 -2.18
CA LEU A 75 25.52 3.08 -1.49
C LEU A 75 24.42 3.88 -2.18
N TYR A 76 24.72 5.10 -2.61
CA TYR A 76 23.80 5.88 -3.44
C TYR A 76 23.34 5.09 -4.67
N LEU A 77 24.28 4.50 -5.43
CA LEU A 77 23.98 3.72 -6.62
C LEU A 77 23.16 2.46 -6.30
N MET A 78 23.44 1.80 -5.18
CA MET A 78 22.65 0.64 -4.75
C MET A 78 21.21 1.00 -4.44
N TYR A 79 20.95 2.19 -3.90
CA TYR A 79 19.62 2.65 -3.52
C TYR A 79 18.85 3.37 -4.63
N LEU A 80 19.52 3.91 -5.65
CA LEU A 80 18.93 4.84 -6.65
C LEU A 80 17.64 4.33 -7.29
N LYS A 81 17.55 3.04 -7.56
CA LYS A 81 16.38 2.39 -8.17
C LYS A 81 15.66 1.43 -7.18
N PHE A 82 16.10 1.42 -5.92
CA PHE A 82 15.59 0.51 -4.90
C PHE A 82 14.80 1.23 -3.80
N ASP A 83 15.37 2.31 -3.24
CA ASP A 83 14.75 3.12 -2.18
C ASP A 83 15.18 4.57 -2.33
N THR A 84 14.25 5.42 -2.77
CA THR A 84 14.58 6.82 -3.13
C THR A 84 14.91 7.70 -1.93
N ASP A 85 14.41 7.37 -0.72
CA ASP A 85 14.76 8.10 0.50
C ASP A 85 16.22 7.90 0.87
N SER A 86 16.65 6.64 0.88
CA SER A 86 18.03 6.29 1.11
C SER A 86 18.95 6.85 0.03
N ALA A 87 18.51 6.82 -1.25
CA ALA A 87 19.29 7.41 -2.35
C ALA A 87 19.52 8.92 -2.13
N ILE A 88 18.49 9.66 -1.77
CA ILE A 88 18.62 11.10 -1.44
C ILE A 88 19.58 11.30 -0.27
N HIS A 89 19.45 10.51 0.79
CA HIS A 89 20.33 10.58 1.95
C HIS A 89 21.79 10.39 1.57
N TYR A 90 22.12 9.34 0.82
CA TYR A 90 23.51 9.07 0.43
C TYR A 90 24.03 10.05 -0.62
N ALA A 91 23.19 10.60 -1.50
CA ALA A 91 23.59 11.68 -2.41
C ALA A 91 23.96 12.96 -1.64
N GLN A 92 23.18 13.32 -0.61
CA GLN A 92 23.48 14.46 0.27
C GLN A 92 24.78 14.24 1.04
N LEU A 93 25.01 13.03 1.51
CA LEU A 93 26.24 12.70 2.21
C LEU A 93 27.46 12.80 1.28
N CYS A 94 27.33 12.33 0.01
CA CYS A 94 28.38 12.53 -1.02
C CYS A 94 28.68 14.02 -1.26
N ASP A 95 27.63 14.85 -1.41
CA ASP A 95 27.82 16.31 -1.58
C ASP A 95 28.50 16.94 -0.37
N SER A 96 28.12 16.55 0.85
CA SER A 96 28.74 17.04 2.08
C SER A 96 30.21 16.65 2.18
N ILE A 97 30.54 15.39 1.89
CA ILE A 97 31.93 14.88 1.93
C ILE A 97 32.78 15.61 0.89
N ALA A 98 32.29 15.68 -0.36
CA ALA A 98 33.03 16.28 -1.45
C ALA A 98 33.23 17.79 -1.23
N THR A 99 32.22 18.51 -0.77
CA THR A 99 32.28 19.95 -0.50
C THR A 99 33.21 20.25 0.67
N ALA A 100 33.14 19.50 1.77
CA ALA A 100 33.99 19.70 2.94
C ALA A 100 35.47 19.44 2.68
N ASN A 101 35.79 18.66 1.65
CA ASN A 101 37.16 18.29 1.30
C ASN A 101 37.63 18.88 -0.04
N GLU A 102 36.87 19.89 -0.57
CA GLU A 102 37.21 20.62 -1.80
C GLU A 102 37.43 19.68 -3.01
N MET A 103 36.65 18.58 -3.07
CA MET A 103 36.73 17.57 -4.13
C MET A 103 35.87 18.00 -5.31
N GLU A 104 36.43 18.73 -6.24
CA GLU A 104 35.76 19.02 -7.53
C GLU A 104 36.43 18.17 -8.64
N PRO A 105 35.72 17.53 -9.54
CA PRO A 105 34.27 17.66 -9.87
C PRO A 105 33.31 16.78 -9.04
N GLU A 106 33.78 16.03 -8.05
CA GLU A 106 32.98 15.08 -7.26
C GLU A 106 31.77 15.77 -6.58
N ALA A 107 31.98 16.99 -6.03
CA ALA A 107 30.90 17.77 -5.42
C ALA A 107 29.81 18.14 -6.43
N THR A 108 30.22 18.56 -7.63
CA THR A 108 29.28 18.82 -8.73
C THR A 108 28.51 17.57 -9.13
N LEU A 109 29.19 16.41 -9.28
CA LEU A 109 28.56 15.13 -9.57
C LEU A 109 27.58 14.69 -8.47
N ALA A 110 27.93 14.91 -7.20
CA ALA A 110 27.07 14.56 -6.07
C ALA A 110 25.78 15.42 -6.05
N ARG A 111 25.88 16.70 -6.36
CA ARG A 111 24.69 17.59 -6.50
C ARG A 111 23.82 17.20 -7.68
N ILE A 112 24.40 16.77 -8.80
CA ILE A 112 23.65 16.22 -9.94
C ILE A 112 22.95 14.91 -9.53
N ASP A 113 23.61 14.04 -8.77
CA ASP A 113 23.01 12.81 -8.24
C ASP A 113 21.86 13.09 -7.28
N LEU A 114 22.02 14.09 -6.41
CA LEU A 114 20.97 14.52 -5.51
C LEU A 114 19.76 15.05 -6.29
N ALA A 115 20.00 15.84 -7.33
CA ALA A 115 18.94 16.31 -8.21
C ALA A 115 18.22 15.14 -8.88
N LEU A 116 18.95 14.16 -9.43
CA LEU A 116 18.38 12.96 -10.04
C LEU A 116 17.54 12.15 -9.03
N ALA A 117 18.03 11.92 -7.83
CA ALA A 117 17.29 11.20 -6.80
C ALA A 117 16.00 11.93 -6.40
N CYS A 118 16.03 13.27 -6.29
CA CYS A 118 14.84 14.10 -6.05
C CYS A 118 13.85 14.01 -7.22
N ILE A 119 14.32 13.96 -8.47
CA ILE A 119 13.48 13.76 -9.66
C ILE A 119 12.76 12.42 -9.57
N LEU A 120 13.50 11.35 -9.29
CA LEU A 120 12.96 9.99 -9.21
C LEU A 120 11.92 9.85 -8.10
N ARG A 121 12.10 10.58 -6.99
CA ARG A 121 11.13 10.63 -5.90
C ARG A 121 9.91 11.52 -6.20
N GLY A 122 10.00 12.41 -7.20
CA GLY A 122 8.96 13.40 -7.52
C GLY A 122 9.00 14.64 -6.62
N GLU A 123 10.15 14.95 -6.02
CA GLU A 123 10.42 16.21 -5.32
C GLU A 123 10.78 17.33 -6.32
N THR A 124 9.85 17.63 -7.23
CA THR A 124 10.06 18.47 -8.41
C THR A 124 10.65 19.85 -8.08
N PHE A 125 10.11 20.50 -7.06
CA PHE A 125 10.59 21.83 -6.66
C PHE A 125 12.02 21.80 -6.15
N ARG A 126 12.35 20.81 -5.36
CA ARG A 126 13.71 20.63 -4.84
C ARG A 126 14.68 20.28 -5.96
N ALA A 127 14.27 19.39 -6.86
CA ALA A 127 15.07 19.05 -8.04
C ALA A 127 15.32 20.26 -8.94
N TYR A 128 14.30 21.06 -9.22
CA TYR A 128 14.42 22.29 -10.00
C TYR A 128 15.44 23.26 -9.37
N ASN A 129 15.33 23.53 -8.07
CA ASN A 129 16.26 24.42 -7.37
C ASN A 129 17.71 23.90 -7.37
N LEU A 130 17.89 22.57 -7.33
CA LEU A 130 19.21 21.98 -7.42
C LEU A 130 19.79 22.14 -8.83
N LEU A 131 18.98 21.90 -9.87
CA LEU A 131 19.39 22.09 -11.27
C LEU A 131 19.70 23.57 -11.58
N GLU A 132 18.90 24.50 -11.06
CA GLU A 132 19.15 25.94 -11.21
C GLU A 132 20.47 26.37 -10.55
N LYS A 133 20.76 25.90 -9.34
CA LYS A 133 22.00 26.18 -8.63
C LYS A 133 23.23 25.59 -9.31
N LEU A 134 23.09 24.45 -9.97
CA LEU A 134 24.15 23.83 -10.76
C LEU A 134 24.54 24.68 -11.98
N GLY A 135 23.62 25.50 -12.49
CA GLY A 135 23.90 26.46 -13.54
C GLY A 135 23.97 25.87 -14.95
N ASP A 136 24.67 26.56 -15.85
CA ASP A 136 24.73 26.19 -17.27
C ASP A 136 25.65 24.99 -17.49
N ILE A 137 25.14 23.94 -18.11
CA ILE A 137 25.87 22.73 -18.47
C ILE A 137 27.14 23.01 -19.31
N ARG A 138 27.16 24.09 -20.09
CA ARG A 138 28.29 24.50 -20.95
C ARG A 138 29.51 24.96 -20.12
N GLN A 139 29.28 25.39 -18.88
CA GLN A 139 30.30 25.87 -17.96
C GLN A 139 30.82 24.79 -17.02
N MET A 140 30.21 23.60 -17.06
CA MET A 140 30.60 22.47 -16.23
C MET A 140 31.81 21.73 -16.81
N ASP A 141 32.50 21.04 -15.93
CA ASP A 141 33.52 20.06 -16.34
C ASP A 141 32.93 19.05 -17.34
N ALA A 142 33.72 18.73 -18.39
CA ALA A 142 33.31 17.83 -19.44
C ALA A 142 32.86 16.44 -18.92
N GLY A 143 33.43 15.97 -17.82
CA GLY A 143 33.04 14.72 -17.17
C GLY A 143 31.67 14.80 -16.47
N CYS A 144 31.21 15.99 -16.10
CA CYS A 144 29.91 16.20 -15.46
C CYS A 144 28.77 16.38 -16.48
N GLN A 145 29.09 16.91 -17.69
CA GLN A 145 28.11 17.28 -18.69
C GLN A 145 27.17 16.14 -19.11
N PRO A 146 27.63 14.92 -19.42
CA PRO A 146 26.72 13.83 -19.80
C PRO A 146 25.72 13.49 -18.72
N LYS A 147 26.16 13.49 -17.47
CA LYS A 147 25.30 13.18 -16.33
C LYS A 147 24.30 14.29 -16.06
N MET A 148 24.71 15.55 -16.18
CA MET A 148 23.81 16.70 -16.09
C MET A 148 22.76 16.64 -17.19
N ALA A 149 23.15 16.34 -18.44
CA ALA A 149 22.23 16.18 -19.56
C ALA A 149 21.17 15.09 -19.28
N VAL A 150 21.60 13.91 -18.81
CA VAL A 150 20.69 12.83 -18.39
C VAL A 150 19.70 13.32 -17.32
N THR A 151 20.19 14.02 -16.31
CA THR A 151 19.36 14.50 -15.21
C THR A 151 18.32 15.54 -15.66
N ILE A 152 18.72 16.42 -16.56
CA ILE A 152 17.80 17.41 -17.17
C ILE A 152 16.76 16.70 -18.03
N LEU A 153 17.18 15.78 -18.90
CA LEU A 153 16.26 15.01 -19.75
C LEU A 153 15.24 14.23 -18.91
N GLU A 154 15.70 13.57 -17.84
CA GLU A 154 14.83 12.84 -16.90
C GLU A 154 13.84 13.78 -16.19
N PHE A 155 14.29 14.96 -15.78
CA PHE A 155 13.43 15.96 -15.16
C PHE A 155 12.27 16.36 -16.08
N TYR A 156 12.57 16.72 -17.32
CA TYR A 156 11.55 17.19 -18.26
C TYR A 156 10.67 16.06 -18.78
N LEU A 157 11.20 14.85 -18.97
CA LEU A 157 10.41 13.66 -19.33
C LEU A 157 9.36 13.37 -18.25
N ARG A 158 9.72 13.49 -16.97
CA ARG A 158 8.78 13.28 -15.87
C ARG A 158 7.84 14.44 -15.68
N LEU A 159 8.30 15.68 -15.78
CA LEU A 159 7.48 16.88 -15.67
C LEU A 159 6.38 16.92 -16.72
N ASN A 160 6.70 16.53 -17.94
CA ASN A 160 5.81 16.55 -19.09
C ASN A 160 5.17 15.17 -19.38
N TYR A 161 5.17 14.24 -18.41
CA TYR A 161 4.58 12.92 -18.59
C TYR A 161 3.07 13.06 -18.86
N PRO A 162 2.63 12.93 -20.13
CA PRO A 162 1.23 13.09 -20.46
C PRO A 162 0.44 11.86 -20.00
N PRO A 163 -0.84 12.04 -19.61
CA PRO A 163 -1.75 10.91 -19.47
C PRO A 163 -1.75 10.06 -20.73
N ALA A 164 -1.84 8.74 -20.59
CA ALA A 164 -1.79 7.82 -21.71
C ALA A 164 -2.79 8.24 -22.82
N GLY A 165 -2.27 8.52 -24.03
CA GLY A 165 -3.07 8.90 -25.19
C GLY A 165 -3.18 10.39 -25.51
N THR A 166 -2.56 11.30 -24.74
CA THR A 166 -2.70 12.76 -24.91
C THR A 166 -1.45 13.47 -25.43
N ARG A 167 -0.53 12.80 -26.10
CA ARG A 167 0.63 13.44 -26.73
C ARG A 167 0.18 14.35 -27.87
N GLY A 168 0.10 15.66 -27.57
CA GLY A 168 -0.20 16.68 -28.59
C GLY A 168 1.06 17.14 -29.34
N THR A 169 0.88 17.80 -30.49
CA THR A 169 1.97 18.35 -31.33
C THR A 169 2.87 19.36 -30.59
N ALA A 170 2.32 20.09 -29.63
CA ALA A 170 3.08 21.03 -28.78
C ALA A 170 4.11 20.30 -27.92
N TYR A 171 3.71 19.20 -27.26
CA TYR A 171 4.59 18.35 -26.46
C TYR A 171 5.76 17.82 -27.28
N SER A 172 5.50 17.27 -28.47
CA SER A 172 6.54 16.71 -29.34
C SER A 172 7.56 17.77 -29.77
N ARG A 173 7.11 19.03 -29.99
CA ARG A 173 8.00 20.15 -30.32
C ARG A 173 8.91 20.53 -29.17
N GLU A 174 8.36 20.72 -27.98
CA GLU A 174 9.12 21.06 -26.77
C GLU A 174 10.16 19.99 -26.44
N MET A 175 9.79 18.74 -26.57
CA MET A 175 10.71 17.62 -26.33
C MET A 175 11.80 17.53 -27.41
N ALA A 176 11.50 17.81 -28.68
CA ALA A 176 12.50 17.88 -29.73
C ALA A 176 13.49 19.05 -29.52
N GLU A 177 13.03 20.20 -29.08
CA GLU A 177 13.89 21.35 -28.70
C GLU A 177 14.81 20.98 -27.53
N LEU A 178 14.25 20.30 -26.51
CA LEU A 178 15.01 19.81 -25.38
C LEU A 178 16.11 18.82 -25.83
N TRP A 179 15.76 17.89 -26.70
CA TRP A 179 16.72 16.94 -27.27
C TRP A 179 17.84 17.65 -28.06
N SER A 180 17.48 18.63 -28.90
CA SER A 180 18.46 19.38 -29.68
C SER A 180 19.47 20.14 -28.78
N ARG A 181 19.01 20.56 -27.58
CA ARG A 181 19.84 21.30 -26.61
C ARG A 181 20.76 20.40 -25.79
N TYR A 182 20.26 19.24 -25.34
CA TYR A 182 20.96 18.44 -24.35
C TYR A 182 21.45 17.07 -24.88
N GLY A 183 20.85 16.55 -25.95
CA GLY A 183 21.23 15.26 -26.50
C GLY A 183 22.69 15.18 -27.00
N GLY A 184 23.23 16.32 -27.45
CA GLY A 184 24.62 16.42 -27.92
C GLY A 184 25.69 16.22 -26.85
N TYR A 185 25.36 16.29 -25.58
CA TYR A 185 26.26 16.01 -24.47
C TYR A 185 26.39 14.51 -24.16
N LEU A 186 25.52 13.68 -24.72
CA LEU A 186 25.59 12.24 -24.56
C LEU A 186 26.47 11.60 -25.66
N PRO A 187 27.29 10.60 -25.32
CA PRO A 187 28.02 9.83 -26.33
C PRO A 187 27.07 9.20 -27.35
N ARG A 188 27.24 9.50 -28.62
CA ARG A 188 26.33 9.07 -29.72
C ARG A 188 26.21 7.55 -29.87
N ASP A 189 27.25 6.81 -29.55
CA ASP A 189 27.36 5.36 -29.53
C ASP A 189 26.93 4.76 -28.16
N GLY A 190 26.59 5.60 -27.19
CA GLY A 190 26.19 5.17 -25.87
C GLY A 190 24.73 4.73 -25.81
N TRP A 191 24.45 3.77 -24.96
CA TRP A 191 23.09 3.26 -24.75
C TRP A 191 22.11 4.31 -24.19
N LEU A 192 22.60 5.27 -23.38
CA LEU A 192 21.78 6.37 -22.87
C LEU A 192 21.33 7.31 -23.98
N TYR A 193 22.22 7.56 -24.98
CA TYR A 193 21.84 8.35 -26.16
C TYR A 193 20.67 7.68 -26.90
N ALA A 194 20.82 6.40 -27.23
CA ALA A 194 19.78 5.63 -27.90
C ALA A 194 18.46 5.59 -27.09
N TYR A 195 18.55 5.42 -25.78
CA TYR A 195 17.40 5.40 -24.88
C TYR A 195 16.63 6.72 -24.88
N TYR A 196 17.30 7.85 -24.59
CA TYR A 196 16.61 9.15 -24.54
C TYR A 196 16.15 9.61 -25.90
N GLN A 197 16.91 9.35 -26.95
CA GLN A 197 16.48 9.61 -28.31
C GLN A 197 15.16 8.90 -28.62
N ALA A 198 15.06 7.62 -28.29
CA ALA A 198 13.86 6.83 -28.51
C ALA A 198 12.62 7.35 -27.75
N LEU A 199 12.81 7.84 -26.53
CA LEU A 199 11.70 8.36 -25.73
C LEU A 199 11.23 9.76 -26.17
N ILE A 200 12.13 10.56 -26.74
CA ILE A 200 11.92 11.98 -27.01
C ILE A 200 11.58 12.22 -28.48
N THR A 201 12.25 11.52 -29.39
CA THR A 201 12.08 11.71 -30.82
C THR A 201 11.38 10.53 -31.46
N GLU A 202 10.51 10.75 -32.42
CA GLU A 202 9.86 9.66 -33.16
C GLU A 202 10.82 8.98 -34.16
N GLN A 203 11.98 9.59 -34.40
CA GLN A 203 13.02 9.08 -35.29
C GLN A 203 14.04 8.26 -34.48
N THR A 204 13.86 6.95 -34.46
CA THR A 204 14.73 6.05 -33.67
C THR A 204 15.24 4.89 -34.49
N ASP A 205 16.55 4.67 -34.44
CA ASP A 205 17.19 3.45 -34.92
C ASP A 205 16.86 2.27 -34.00
N ARG A 206 15.82 1.50 -34.35
CA ARG A 206 15.43 0.29 -33.62
C ARG A 206 16.55 -0.71 -33.50
N ASP A 207 17.36 -0.83 -34.55
CA ASP A 207 18.49 -1.79 -34.59
C ASP A 207 19.60 -1.36 -33.61
N ALA A 208 19.81 -0.05 -33.44
CA ALA A 208 20.73 0.45 -32.42
C ALA A 208 20.26 0.06 -31.03
N LEU A 209 18.97 0.25 -30.70
CA LEU A 209 18.42 -0.17 -29.43
C LEU A 209 18.58 -1.69 -29.20
N LEU A 210 18.30 -2.51 -30.23
CA LEU A 210 18.46 -3.97 -30.16
C LEU A 210 19.92 -4.38 -29.92
N ARG A 211 20.88 -3.72 -30.59
CA ARG A 211 22.32 -3.95 -30.32
C ARG A 211 22.69 -3.64 -28.88
N HIS A 212 22.18 -2.52 -28.34
CA HIS A 212 22.43 -2.16 -26.94
C HIS A 212 21.78 -3.12 -25.95
N VAL A 213 20.56 -3.60 -26.22
CA VAL A 213 19.92 -4.64 -25.39
C VAL A 213 20.74 -5.93 -25.40
N ALA A 214 21.24 -6.34 -26.58
CA ALA A 214 22.05 -7.56 -26.69
C ALA A 214 23.41 -7.44 -25.95
N ALA A 215 23.97 -6.22 -25.87
CA ALA A 215 25.22 -5.95 -25.18
C ALA A 215 25.03 -5.71 -23.67
N ALA A 216 23.82 -5.40 -23.21
CA ALA A 216 23.54 -5.12 -21.80
C ALA A 216 23.59 -6.39 -20.95
N PRO A 217 24.10 -6.33 -19.71
CA PRO A 217 23.98 -7.43 -18.76
C PRO A 217 22.49 -7.76 -18.55
N GLN A 218 22.18 -9.04 -18.41
CA GLN A 218 20.81 -9.47 -18.12
C GLN A 218 20.80 -10.47 -16.96
N PRO A 219 19.96 -10.23 -15.91
CA PRO A 219 19.05 -9.11 -15.76
C PRO A 219 19.77 -7.81 -15.37
N SER A 220 19.28 -6.65 -15.83
CA SER A 220 19.79 -5.35 -15.41
C SER A 220 18.78 -4.23 -15.64
N VAL A 221 18.95 -3.14 -14.89
CA VAL A 221 18.20 -1.89 -15.08
C VAL A 221 18.44 -1.32 -16.49
N GLN A 222 19.67 -1.43 -17.01
CA GLN A 222 20.02 -0.98 -18.36
C GLN A 222 19.18 -1.72 -19.42
N ALA A 223 19.12 -3.04 -19.31
CA ALA A 223 18.31 -3.86 -20.24
C ALA A 223 16.81 -3.50 -20.11
N ALA A 224 16.32 -3.33 -18.89
CA ALA A 224 14.93 -2.91 -18.66
C ALA A 224 14.61 -1.57 -19.35
N MET A 225 15.44 -0.56 -19.14
CA MET A 225 15.27 0.77 -19.75
C MET A 225 15.26 0.69 -21.29
N LEU A 226 16.21 -0.01 -21.90
CA LEU A 226 16.29 -0.16 -23.36
C LEU A 226 15.08 -0.91 -23.92
N LEU A 227 14.61 -1.95 -23.26
CA LEU A 227 13.40 -2.68 -23.63
C LEU A 227 12.14 -1.81 -23.50
N TYR A 228 12.07 -0.95 -22.49
CA TYR A 228 11.00 0.04 -22.37
C TYR A 228 11.00 1.04 -23.55
N ALA A 229 12.19 1.49 -23.97
CA ALA A 229 12.33 2.35 -25.14
C ALA A 229 11.87 1.62 -26.42
N LEU A 230 12.26 0.35 -26.63
CA LEU A 230 11.77 -0.49 -27.73
C LEU A 230 10.25 -0.65 -27.72
N ALA A 231 9.65 -0.81 -26.54
CA ALA A 231 8.21 -0.83 -26.41
C ALA A 231 7.58 0.48 -26.88
N THR A 232 8.13 1.62 -26.45
CA THR A 232 7.63 2.95 -26.84
C THR A 232 7.68 3.15 -28.36
N VAL A 233 8.80 2.78 -28.98
CA VAL A 233 8.98 2.82 -30.45
C VAL A 233 7.99 1.90 -31.16
N SER A 234 7.80 0.68 -30.66
CA SER A 234 6.87 -0.30 -31.25
C SER A 234 5.43 0.21 -31.20
N ARG A 235 5.04 0.88 -30.10
CA ARG A 235 3.72 1.50 -29.97
C ARG A 235 3.52 2.65 -30.95
N ALA A 236 4.53 3.50 -31.14
CA ALA A 236 4.50 4.56 -32.13
C ALA A 236 4.34 4.01 -33.54
N GLY A 237 4.95 2.86 -33.84
CA GLY A 237 4.80 2.12 -35.09
C GLY A 237 3.51 1.30 -35.22
N GLY A 238 2.62 1.30 -34.23
CA GLY A 238 1.34 0.57 -34.24
C GLY A 238 1.46 -0.95 -33.99
N ASP A 239 2.63 -1.47 -33.62
CA ASP A 239 2.83 -2.89 -33.30
C ASP A 239 2.54 -3.17 -31.80
N GLU A 240 1.27 -3.40 -31.51
CA GLU A 240 0.80 -3.66 -30.14
C GLU A 240 1.37 -4.97 -29.56
N LYS A 241 1.65 -5.96 -30.39
CA LYS A 241 2.26 -7.22 -29.92
C LYS A 241 3.72 -7.00 -29.51
N ALA A 242 4.51 -6.33 -30.33
CA ALA A 242 5.89 -5.98 -30.00
C ALA A 242 5.91 -5.07 -28.76
N TYR A 243 5.01 -4.11 -28.66
CA TYR A 243 4.84 -3.26 -27.50
C TYR A 243 4.69 -4.06 -26.21
N CYS A 244 3.73 -4.98 -26.17
CA CYS A 244 3.49 -5.82 -24.98
C CYS A 244 4.65 -6.80 -24.72
N HIS A 245 5.27 -7.35 -25.77
CA HIS A 245 6.46 -8.19 -25.65
C HIS A 245 7.61 -7.47 -24.95
N TYR A 246 7.99 -6.29 -25.45
CA TYR A 246 9.10 -5.54 -24.89
C TYR A 246 8.79 -5.01 -23.49
N LEU A 247 7.54 -4.62 -23.19
CA LEU A 247 7.13 -4.27 -21.83
C LEU A 247 7.26 -5.46 -20.87
N ALA A 248 6.85 -6.66 -21.29
CA ALA A 248 6.96 -7.84 -20.45
C ALA A 248 8.44 -8.20 -20.20
N CYS A 249 9.28 -8.15 -21.22
CA CYS A 249 10.72 -8.38 -21.10
C CYS A 249 11.39 -7.33 -20.20
N SER A 250 11.01 -6.06 -20.33
CA SER A 250 11.48 -4.97 -19.48
C SER A 250 11.08 -5.20 -18.02
N ALA A 251 9.81 -5.54 -17.75
CA ALA A 251 9.32 -5.82 -16.41
C ALA A 251 10.02 -7.02 -15.74
N VAL A 252 10.37 -8.07 -16.52
CA VAL A 252 11.17 -9.19 -16.02
C VAL A 252 12.56 -8.71 -15.57
N ASN A 253 13.22 -7.86 -16.37
CA ASN A 253 14.51 -7.29 -16.02
C ASN A 253 14.42 -6.39 -14.78
N ASP A 254 13.39 -5.53 -14.67
CA ASP A 254 13.14 -4.71 -13.50
C ASP A 254 13.02 -5.57 -12.22
N ILE A 255 12.17 -6.58 -12.26
CA ILE A 255 11.95 -7.48 -11.12
C ILE A 255 13.23 -8.19 -10.70
N LEU A 256 13.93 -8.81 -11.66
CA LEU A 256 15.12 -9.62 -11.39
C LEU A 256 16.35 -8.79 -11.01
N SER A 257 16.37 -7.49 -11.33
CA SER A 257 17.41 -6.54 -10.89
C SER A 257 17.03 -5.74 -9.64
N ALA A 258 15.95 -6.09 -8.97
CA ALA A 258 15.39 -5.37 -7.82
C ALA A 258 15.12 -3.88 -8.11
N ASN A 259 14.78 -3.52 -9.36
CA ASN A 259 14.38 -2.17 -9.71
C ASN A 259 12.91 -1.93 -9.33
N ARG A 260 12.70 -1.18 -8.25
CA ARG A 260 11.36 -0.88 -7.74
C ARG A 260 10.60 0.20 -8.52
N GLU A 261 11.23 0.85 -9.50
CA GLU A 261 10.53 1.79 -10.39
C GLU A 261 9.39 1.11 -11.17
N ALA A 262 9.60 -0.14 -11.61
CA ALA A 262 8.63 -1.03 -12.24
C ALA A 262 7.76 -0.36 -13.34
N SER A 263 8.35 0.57 -14.10
CA SER A 263 7.68 1.40 -15.08
C SER A 263 6.90 0.59 -16.11
N SER A 264 7.54 -0.45 -16.61
CA SER A 264 6.98 -1.33 -17.63
C SER A 264 5.80 -2.13 -17.12
N LEU A 265 5.84 -2.57 -15.87
CA LEU A 265 4.77 -3.34 -15.26
C LEU A 265 3.50 -2.49 -15.07
N ILE A 266 3.66 -1.24 -14.61
CA ILE A 266 2.55 -0.30 -14.45
C ILE A 266 1.88 -0.02 -15.80
N VAL A 267 2.67 0.22 -16.84
CA VAL A 267 2.14 0.45 -18.20
C VAL A 267 1.45 -0.81 -18.75
N LEU A 268 2.04 -1.98 -18.53
CA LEU A 268 1.52 -3.26 -19.00
C LEU A 268 0.15 -3.59 -18.37
N LEU A 269 -0.09 -3.18 -17.11
CA LEU A 269 -1.38 -3.35 -16.43
C LEU A 269 -2.54 -2.70 -17.17
N ASN A 270 -2.28 -1.59 -17.89
CA ASN A 270 -3.29 -0.87 -18.65
C ASN A 270 -3.53 -1.45 -20.06
N THR A 271 -2.79 -2.48 -20.45
CA THR A 271 -3.00 -3.15 -21.75
C THR A 271 -4.18 -4.12 -21.67
N PRO A 272 -4.96 -4.30 -22.76
CA PRO A 272 -6.08 -5.25 -22.76
C PRO A 272 -5.66 -6.70 -22.46
N TYR A 273 -4.43 -7.06 -22.80
CA TYR A 273 -3.88 -8.41 -22.57
C TYR A 273 -3.77 -8.77 -21.10
N ILE A 274 -3.47 -7.80 -20.24
CA ILE A 274 -3.39 -8.00 -18.79
C ILE A 274 -4.69 -7.59 -18.09
N ALA A 275 -5.29 -6.46 -18.45
CA ALA A 275 -6.52 -5.96 -17.84
C ALA A 275 -7.68 -6.98 -17.89
N ASN A 276 -7.75 -7.76 -18.98
CA ASN A 276 -8.77 -8.80 -19.14
C ASN A 276 -8.45 -10.10 -18.37
N ASN A 277 -7.24 -10.27 -17.83
CA ASN A 277 -6.87 -11.41 -16.97
C ASN A 277 -6.82 -10.97 -15.50
N SER A 278 -7.96 -11.00 -14.83
CA SER A 278 -8.13 -10.49 -13.48
C SER A 278 -7.14 -11.09 -12.47
N ARG A 279 -6.75 -12.37 -12.60
CA ARG A 279 -5.80 -13.03 -11.69
C ARG A 279 -4.37 -12.51 -11.89
N ARG A 280 -3.95 -12.31 -13.14
CA ARG A 280 -2.62 -11.80 -13.49
C ARG A 280 -2.54 -10.31 -13.15
N ALA A 281 -3.58 -9.54 -13.53
CA ALA A 281 -3.69 -8.12 -13.23
C ALA A 281 -3.59 -7.83 -11.74
N ALA A 282 -4.32 -8.58 -10.90
CA ALA A 282 -4.26 -8.41 -9.45
C ALA A 282 -2.86 -8.66 -8.86
N ARG A 283 -2.17 -9.74 -9.30
CA ARG A 283 -0.81 -10.04 -8.83
C ARG A 283 0.18 -8.93 -9.20
N TYR A 284 0.10 -8.46 -10.44
CA TYR A 284 1.00 -7.39 -10.91
C TYR A 284 0.69 -6.05 -10.23
N ALA A 285 -0.59 -5.75 -10.01
CA ALA A 285 -1.00 -4.55 -9.29
C ALA A 285 -0.55 -4.56 -7.82
N MET A 286 -0.59 -5.71 -7.15
CA MET A 286 -0.05 -5.87 -5.78
C MET A 286 1.45 -5.56 -5.74
N LEU A 287 2.23 -6.06 -6.71
CA LEU A 287 3.66 -5.77 -6.79
C LEU A 287 3.92 -4.29 -7.04
N CYS A 288 3.17 -3.65 -7.95
CA CYS A 288 3.28 -2.21 -8.19
C CYS A 288 2.95 -1.39 -6.94
N THR A 289 1.96 -1.81 -6.15
CA THR A 289 1.57 -1.15 -4.90
C THR A 289 2.65 -1.31 -3.82
N ASP A 290 3.24 -2.49 -3.69
CA ASP A 290 4.36 -2.76 -2.78
C ASP A 290 5.58 -1.89 -3.15
N ASN A 291 5.95 -1.86 -4.42
CA ASN A 291 7.03 -1.02 -4.92
C ASN A 291 6.78 0.48 -4.66
N ALA A 292 5.55 0.96 -4.83
CA ALA A 292 5.20 2.36 -4.63
C ALA A 292 5.40 2.82 -3.17
N GLY A 293 5.36 1.90 -2.20
CA GLY A 293 5.65 2.19 -0.79
C GLY A 293 7.12 2.54 -0.51
N HIS A 294 8.05 2.03 -1.33
CA HIS A 294 9.50 2.18 -1.17
C HIS A 294 10.13 3.11 -2.22
N TYR A 295 9.65 3.01 -3.45
CA TYR A 295 10.04 3.88 -4.55
C TYR A 295 8.90 4.86 -4.82
N TYR A 296 8.87 5.94 -4.04
CA TYR A 296 7.78 6.90 -4.03
C TYR A 296 7.85 7.82 -5.27
N ASP A 297 7.27 7.36 -6.39
CA ASP A 297 7.14 8.15 -7.62
C ASP A 297 5.78 8.87 -7.64
N ARG A 298 5.77 10.13 -7.22
CA ARG A 298 4.55 10.98 -7.20
C ARG A 298 3.91 11.13 -8.59
N TRP A 299 4.71 11.06 -9.65
CA TRP A 299 4.24 11.20 -11.03
C TRP A 299 3.33 10.05 -11.45
N ARG A 300 3.53 8.88 -10.88
CA ARG A 300 2.78 7.66 -11.19
C ARG A 300 1.70 7.32 -10.17
N SER A 301 1.49 8.18 -9.17
CA SER A 301 0.44 7.95 -8.17
C SER A 301 -0.95 7.70 -8.79
N PRO A 302 -1.36 8.36 -9.89
CA PRO A 302 -2.62 8.03 -10.58
C PRO A 302 -2.61 6.64 -11.19
N ASP A 303 -1.50 6.21 -11.80
CA ASP A 303 -1.36 4.89 -12.42
C ASP A 303 -1.36 3.78 -11.35
N VAL A 304 -0.70 4.02 -10.22
CA VAL A 304 -0.71 3.10 -9.06
C VAL A 304 -2.11 3.02 -8.47
N ALA A 305 -2.82 4.15 -8.31
CA ALA A 305 -4.19 4.17 -7.84
C ALA A 305 -5.14 3.42 -8.80
N ALA A 306 -4.96 3.60 -10.10
CA ALA A 306 -5.68 2.81 -11.12
C ALA A 306 -5.36 1.32 -11.00
N ALA A 307 -4.10 0.95 -10.78
CA ALA A 307 -3.69 -0.44 -10.56
C ALA A 307 -4.32 -1.04 -9.30
N GLN A 308 -4.52 -0.27 -8.24
CA GLN A 308 -5.20 -0.74 -7.02
C GLN A 308 -6.65 -1.18 -7.30
N THR A 309 -7.33 -0.57 -8.26
CA THR A 309 -8.68 -1.01 -8.66
C THR A 309 -8.68 -2.43 -9.22
N LEU A 310 -7.56 -2.87 -9.82
CA LEU A 310 -7.41 -4.22 -10.35
C LEU A 310 -7.27 -5.28 -9.24
N ILE A 311 -6.88 -4.87 -8.04
CA ILE A 311 -6.84 -5.76 -6.86
C ILE A 311 -8.27 -6.02 -6.35
N ILE A 312 -9.12 -5.01 -6.39
CA ILE A 312 -10.50 -5.09 -5.88
C ILE A 312 -11.36 -5.98 -6.77
N ARG A 313 -11.20 -5.90 -8.11
CA ARG A 313 -12.00 -6.68 -9.08
C ARG A 313 -12.01 -8.21 -8.82
N PRO A 314 -10.88 -8.90 -8.57
CA PRO A 314 -10.90 -10.33 -8.28
C PRO A 314 -11.60 -10.66 -6.96
N TYR A 315 -11.54 -9.75 -5.99
CA TYR A 315 -12.25 -9.90 -4.71
C TYR A 315 -13.76 -9.78 -4.91
N GLU A 316 -14.22 -8.77 -5.65
CA GLU A 316 -15.63 -8.61 -6.03
C GLU A 316 -16.14 -9.82 -6.81
N GLN A 317 -15.38 -10.30 -7.81
CA GLN A 317 -15.73 -11.50 -8.57
C GLN A 317 -15.83 -12.75 -7.69
N ARG A 318 -14.96 -12.91 -6.69
CA ARG A 318 -15.06 -14.01 -5.73
C ARG A 318 -16.31 -13.89 -4.86
N LEU A 319 -16.59 -12.69 -4.34
CA LEU A 319 -17.79 -12.43 -3.58
C LEU A 319 -19.06 -12.72 -4.39
N GLU A 320 -19.08 -12.33 -5.67
CA GLU A 320 -20.20 -12.65 -6.57
C GLU A 320 -20.31 -14.17 -6.83
N GLN A 321 -19.19 -14.86 -7.03
CA GLN A 321 -19.17 -16.32 -7.22
C GLN A 321 -19.61 -17.06 -5.96
N GLU A 322 -19.13 -16.65 -4.80
CA GLU A 322 -19.53 -17.19 -3.50
C GLU A 322 -21.02 -16.90 -3.23
N GLY A 323 -21.47 -15.67 -3.51
CA GLY A 323 -22.87 -15.31 -3.44
C GLY A 323 -23.73 -16.11 -4.41
N ARG A 324 -23.24 -16.43 -5.61
CA ARG A 324 -23.93 -17.30 -6.57
C ARG A 324 -23.99 -18.75 -6.07
N ARG A 325 -22.86 -19.28 -5.54
CA ARG A 325 -22.81 -20.63 -4.96
C ARG A 325 -23.72 -20.73 -3.75
N MET A 326 -23.74 -19.71 -2.90
CA MET A 326 -24.63 -19.67 -1.73
C MET A 326 -26.10 -19.63 -2.14
N ARG A 327 -26.46 -18.83 -3.15
CA ARG A 327 -27.84 -18.80 -3.70
C ARG A 327 -28.25 -20.16 -4.26
N ILE A 328 -27.36 -20.84 -4.99
CA ILE A 328 -27.62 -22.20 -5.51
C ILE A 328 -27.78 -23.19 -4.36
N ALA A 329 -26.90 -23.13 -3.34
CA ALA A 329 -26.99 -24.00 -2.18
C ALA A 329 -28.30 -23.78 -1.39
N ILE A 330 -28.70 -22.52 -1.19
CA ILE A 330 -29.97 -22.18 -0.56
C ILE A 330 -31.13 -22.68 -1.42
N GLY A 331 -31.10 -22.49 -2.75
CA GLY A 331 -32.10 -23.01 -3.67
C GLY A 331 -32.25 -24.53 -3.61
N LEU A 332 -31.12 -25.24 -3.56
CA LEU A 332 -31.10 -26.71 -3.38
C LEU A 332 -31.64 -27.12 -2.01
N LEU A 333 -31.29 -26.37 -0.96
CA LEU A 333 -31.82 -26.64 0.38
C LEU A 333 -33.35 -26.45 0.45
N VAL A 334 -33.85 -25.37 -0.15
CA VAL A 334 -35.29 -25.10 -0.25
C VAL A 334 -35.98 -26.20 -1.07
N ALA A 335 -35.40 -26.60 -2.20
CA ALA A 335 -35.93 -27.70 -3.00
C ALA A 335 -35.95 -29.03 -2.22
N LEU A 336 -34.92 -29.30 -1.44
CA LEU A 336 -34.84 -30.47 -0.57
C LEU A 336 -35.94 -30.43 0.51
N VAL A 337 -36.11 -29.29 1.17
CA VAL A 337 -37.18 -29.10 2.17
C VAL A 337 -38.56 -29.29 1.54
N VAL A 338 -38.79 -28.73 0.35
CA VAL A 338 -40.06 -28.93 -0.39
C VAL A 338 -40.26 -30.41 -0.76
N ALA A 339 -39.21 -31.08 -1.25
CA ALA A 339 -39.27 -32.52 -1.56
C ALA A 339 -39.56 -33.35 -0.31
N VAL A 340 -38.93 -33.04 0.81
CA VAL A 340 -39.21 -33.70 2.11
C VAL A 340 -40.65 -33.43 2.57
N CYS A 341 -41.14 -32.19 2.41
CA CYS A 341 -42.52 -31.86 2.71
C CYS A 341 -43.51 -32.61 1.84
N ILE A 342 -43.23 -32.78 0.52
CA ILE A 342 -44.04 -33.58 -0.40
C ILE A 342 -44.01 -35.05 -0.01
N LEU A 343 -42.83 -35.61 0.29
CA LEU A 343 -42.71 -37.00 0.75
C LEU A 343 -43.44 -37.24 2.06
N LEU A 344 -43.29 -36.32 3.03
CA LEU A 344 -44.01 -36.37 4.31
C LEU A 344 -45.53 -36.21 4.10
N GLY A 345 -45.94 -35.34 3.18
CA GLY A 345 -47.33 -35.20 2.78
C GLY A 345 -47.90 -36.47 2.12
N GLY A 346 -47.08 -37.10 1.24
CA GLY A 346 -47.39 -38.38 0.61
C GLY A 346 -47.50 -39.53 1.61
N MET A 347 -46.55 -39.59 2.56
CA MET A 347 -46.58 -40.54 3.68
C MET A 347 -47.77 -40.32 4.60
N ARG A 348 -48.11 -39.03 4.90
CA ARG A 348 -49.32 -38.70 5.68
C ARG A 348 -50.60 -39.12 4.94
N ARG A 349 -50.66 -38.94 3.58
CA ARG A 349 -51.78 -39.40 2.78
C ARG A 349 -51.89 -40.93 2.74
N ARG A 350 -50.77 -41.66 2.68
CA ARG A 350 -50.73 -43.13 2.77
C ARG A 350 -51.15 -43.60 4.17
N ARG A 351 -50.69 -42.96 5.25
CA ARG A 351 -51.11 -43.27 6.62
C ARG A 351 -52.61 -43.02 6.84
N ARG A 352 -53.17 -41.91 6.33
CA ARG A 352 -54.61 -41.62 6.43
C ARG A 352 -55.48 -42.65 5.71
N ARG A 353 -54.98 -43.40 4.72
CA ARG A 353 -55.68 -44.55 4.10
C ARG A 353 -55.62 -45.81 4.97
N THR A 354 -54.63 -45.94 5.80
CA THR A 354 -54.53 -47.06 6.77
C THR A 354 -55.23 -46.74 8.09
N GLU A 355 -55.41 -45.45 8.41
CA GLU A 355 -55.97 -44.98 9.69
C GLU A 355 -57.50 -45.01 9.81
N ARG A 356 -58.25 -45.40 8.78
CA ARG A 356 -59.69 -45.69 8.94
C ARG A 356 -59.97 -46.92 9.82
N ARG A 357 -58.92 -47.49 10.46
CA ARG A 357 -59.05 -48.67 11.32
C ARG A 357 -58.62 -48.47 12.79
N MET A 358 -58.37 -47.26 13.20
CA MET A 358 -57.91 -47.14 14.61
C MET A 358 -58.54 -45.92 15.31
N GLU A 359 -59.55 -46.15 16.09
CA GLU A 359 -60.16 -45.21 17.04
C GLU A 359 -59.22 -44.83 18.22
N ASP A 360 -58.05 -45.49 18.32
CA ASP A 360 -57.13 -45.30 19.46
C ASP A 360 -56.14 -44.13 19.32
N MET A 361 -56.16 -43.39 18.20
CA MET A 361 -55.18 -42.33 17.97
C MET A 361 -55.65 -40.89 18.35
N ARG A 362 -56.83 -40.71 18.91
CA ARG A 362 -57.23 -39.36 19.38
C ARG A 362 -56.37 -38.83 20.55
N MET A 363 -55.85 -39.72 21.35
CA MET A 363 -54.97 -39.32 22.49
C MET A 363 -53.55 -38.90 22.06
N ALA A 364 -53.00 -39.56 21.00
CA ALA A 364 -51.66 -39.19 20.46
C ALA A 364 -51.67 -37.85 19.70
N ASN A 365 -52.81 -37.45 19.11
CA ASN A 365 -52.94 -36.18 18.38
C ASN A 365 -52.95 -34.96 19.31
N GLN A 366 -53.38 -35.09 20.56
CA GLN A 366 -53.33 -33.98 21.52
C GLN A 366 -51.91 -33.72 22.05
N SER A 367 -51.11 -34.77 22.28
CA SER A 367 -49.70 -34.59 22.70
C SER A 367 -48.83 -33.97 21.59
N LEU A 368 -49.07 -34.35 20.32
CA LEU A 368 -48.39 -33.75 19.16
C LEU A 368 -48.74 -32.28 18.91
N GLN A 369 -49.96 -31.87 19.21
CA GLN A 369 -50.35 -30.46 19.13
C GLN A 369 -49.72 -29.59 20.21
N GLU A 370 -49.48 -30.15 21.39
CA GLU A 370 -48.76 -29.42 22.45
C GLU A 370 -47.25 -29.29 22.17
N GLU A 371 -46.64 -30.30 21.55
CA GLU A 371 -45.27 -30.23 21.10
C GLU A 371 -45.06 -29.19 19.99
N ALA A 372 -45.95 -29.18 18.97
CA ALA A 372 -45.91 -28.18 17.91
C ALA A 372 -46.15 -26.74 18.40
N LYS A 373 -46.88 -26.57 19.52
CA LYS A 373 -47.05 -25.27 20.16
C LYS A 373 -45.76 -24.81 20.84
N ARG A 374 -45.01 -25.71 21.46
CA ARG A 374 -43.69 -25.41 22.08
C ARG A 374 -42.60 -25.08 21.04
N GLU A 375 -42.57 -25.81 19.92
CA GLU A 375 -41.65 -25.48 18.81
C GLU A 375 -41.96 -24.14 18.14
N ARG A 376 -43.24 -23.78 17.97
CA ARG A 376 -43.59 -22.43 17.49
C ARG A 376 -43.17 -21.30 18.44
N GLN A 377 -43.23 -21.54 19.72
CA GLN A 377 -42.75 -20.57 20.70
C GLN A 377 -41.20 -20.42 20.65
N MET A 378 -40.47 -21.51 20.37
CA MET A 378 -39.03 -21.49 20.22
C MET A 378 -38.60 -20.77 18.93
N LEU A 379 -39.29 -20.99 17.82
CA LEU A 379 -39.05 -20.30 16.53
C LEU A 379 -39.29 -18.78 16.63
N THR A 380 -40.33 -18.36 17.34
CA THR A 380 -40.62 -16.93 17.56
C THR A 380 -39.53 -16.27 18.43
N GLN A 381 -38.95 -17.03 19.38
CA GLN A 381 -37.85 -16.56 20.21
C GLN A 381 -36.53 -16.44 19.42
N MET A 382 -36.29 -17.33 18.45
CA MET A 382 -35.13 -17.24 17.56
C MET A 382 -35.24 -16.07 16.56
N GLU A 383 -36.43 -15.78 16.07
CA GLU A 383 -36.68 -14.63 15.15
C GLU A 383 -36.42 -13.30 15.87
N THR A 384 -36.93 -13.14 17.11
CA THR A 384 -36.69 -11.93 17.91
C THR A 384 -35.20 -11.75 18.26
N SER A 385 -34.47 -12.84 18.53
CA SER A 385 -33.02 -12.79 18.77
C SER A 385 -32.23 -12.36 17.52
N ASN A 386 -32.66 -12.82 16.33
CA ASN A 386 -32.03 -12.45 15.07
C ASN A 386 -32.27 -10.98 14.68
N GLU A 387 -33.43 -10.43 15.00
CA GLU A 387 -33.71 -8.99 14.79
C GLU A 387 -32.84 -8.11 15.72
N GLN A 388 -32.65 -8.52 16.96
CA GLN A 388 -31.75 -7.82 17.89
C GLN A 388 -30.28 -7.84 17.45
N LEU A 389 -29.81 -8.98 16.90
CA LEU A 389 -28.48 -9.10 16.32
C LEU A 389 -28.29 -8.19 15.08
N ARG A 390 -29.29 -8.11 14.21
CA ARG A 390 -29.29 -7.22 13.04
C ARG A 390 -29.24 -5.74 13.43
N ALA A 391 -29.97 -5.35 14.49
CA ALA A 391 -29.92 -3.99 15.00
C ALA A 391 -28.51 -3.64 15.56
N LYS A 392 -27.87 -4.56 16.28
CA LYS A 392 -26.50 -4.38 16.81
C LYS A 392 -25.48 -4.26 15.67
N ILE A 393 -25.59 -5.05 14.59
CA ILE A 393 -24.71 -4.97 13.42
C ILE A 393 -24.90 -3.64 12.68
N SER A 394 -26.14 -3.16 12.54
CA SER A 394 -26.41 -1.87 11.90
C SER A 394 -25.78 -0.69 12.68
N GLN A 395 -25.82 -0.75 14.00
CA GLN A 395 -25.20 0.25 14.88
C GLN A 395 -23.67 0.25 14.76
N HIS A 396 -23.04 -0.93 14.63
CA HIS A 396 -21.60 -1.05 14.39
C HIS A 396 -21.19 -0.47 13.03
N ASN A 397 -21.96 -0.74 11.99
CA ASN A 397 -21.68 -0.23 10.64
C ASN A 397 -21.76 1.30 10.54
N ALA A 398 -22.65 1.94 11.29
CA ALA A 398 -22.71 3.40 11.37
C ALA A 398 -21.41 3.99 11.97
N HIS A 399 -20.87 3.37 13.02
CA HIS A 399 -19.60 3.80 13.64
C HIS A 399 -18.40 3.67 12.70
N PHE A 400 -18.34 2.60 11.90
CA PHE A 400 -17.30 2.45 10.89
C PHE A 400 -17.36 3.55 9.82
N MET A 401 -18.56 3.94 9.40
CA MET A 401 -18.74 5.00 8.41
C MET A 401 -18.21 6.35 8.91
N ASP A 402 -18.42 6.69 10.17
CA ASP A 402 -17.90 7.92 10.77
C ASP A 402 -16.35 7.96 10.79
N ILE A 403 -15.70 6.81 11.03
CA ILE A 403 -14.24 6.69 10.98
C ILE A 403 -13.72 6.88 9.55
N TYR A 404 -14.41 6.30 8.54
CA TYR A 404 -14.03 6.47 7.14
C TYR A 404 -14.21 7.91 6.65
N LEU A 405 -15.31 8.56 7.04
CA LEU A 405 -15.54 9.97 6.71
C LEU A 405 -14.46 10.87 7.31
N PHE A 406 -14.08 10.62 8.57
CA PHE A 406 -13.00 11.36 9.22
C PHE A 406 -11.64 11.15 8.53
N ALA A 407 -11.30 9.90 8.17
CA ALA A 407 -10.07 9.59 7.44
C ALA A 407 -10.05 10.26 6.06
N SER A 408 -11.19 10.26 5.34
CA SER A 408 -11.34 10.92 4.05
C SER A 408 -11.17 12.44 4.16
N GLN A 409 -11.77 13.06 5.18
CA GLN A 409 -11.62 14.48 5.44
C GLN A 409 -10.16 14.84 5.76
N TYR A 410 -9.47 14.04 6.57
CA TYR A 410 -8.06 14.24 6.88
C TYR A 410 -7.17 14.20 5.62
N ILE A 411 -7.41 13.22 4.73
CA ILE A 411 -6.69 13.13 3.45
C ILE A 411 -6.95 14.37 2.59
N HIS A 412 -8.20 14.83 2.53
CA HIS A 412 -8.57 16.03 1.80
C HIS A 412 -7.85 17.28 2.35
N ASP A 413 -7.82 17.47 3.66
CA ASP A 413 -7.18 18.61 4.31
C ASP A 413 -5.66 18.64 4.04
N VAL A 414 -5.00 17.44 4.07
CA VAL A 414 -3.59 17.31 3.71
C VAL A 414 -3.36 17.68 2.24
N GLN A 415 -4.23 17.25 1.32
CA GLN A 415 -4.14 17.61 -0.10
C GLN A 415 -4.36 19.11 -0.32
N CYS A 416 -5.31 19.73 0.36
CA CYS A 416 -5.55 21.17 0.30
C CYS A 416 -4.34 21.98 0.80
N PHE A 417 -3.71 21.51 1.89
CA PHE A 417 -2.47 22.12 2.39
C PHE A 417 -1.34 22.01 1.38
N GLN A 418 -1.10 20.81 0.81
CA GLN A 418 -0.08 20.60 -0.22
C GLN A 418 -0.31 21.47 -1.45
N ASN A 419 -1.55 21.54 -1.95
CA ASN A 419 -1.93 22.40 -3.07
C ASN A 419 -1.74 23.89 -2.76
N SER A 420 -2.06 24.32 -1.53
CA SER A 420 -1.84 25.70 -1.07
C SER A 420 -0.36 26.06 -1.08
N VAL A 421 0.51 25.17 -0.60
CA VAL A 421 1.97 25.35 -0.62
C VAL A 421 2.49 25.37 -2.07
N TYR A 422 2.03 24.44 -2.90
CA TYR A 422 2.38 24.34 -4.32
C TYR A 422 2.01 25.62 -5.08
N ASN A 423 0.79 26.11 -4.91
CA ASN A 423 0.30 27.34 -5.56
C ASN A 423 1.11 28.58 -5.15
N LEU A 424 1.56 28.63 -3.88
CA LEU A 424 2.44 29.71 -3.41
C LEU A 424 3.82 29.66 -4.09
N PHE A 425 4.35 28.43 -4.36
CA PHE A 425 5.59 28.26 -5.11
C PHE A 425 5.44 28.66 -6.58
N VAL A 426 4.41 28.18 -7.25
CA VAL A 426 4.12 28.50 -8.65
C VAL A 426 3.90 30.01 -8.85
N ALA A 427 3.31 30.68 -7.85
CA ALA A 427 3.14 32.13 -7.84
C ALA A 427 4.42 32.93 -7.52
N GLY A 428 5.59 32.29 -7.43
CA GLY A 428 6.86 32.96 -7.15
C GLY A 428 7.01 33.46 -5.70
N ARG A 429 6.15 33.01 -4.78
CA ARG A 429 6.12 33.48 -3.38
C ARG A 429 6.76 32.47 -2.43
N ALA A 430 7.99 32.07 -2.73
CA ALA A 430 8.73 31.04 -2.00
C ALA A 430 8.85 31.31 -0.48
N ASP A 431 9.04 32.59 -0.09
CA ASP A 431 9.10 32.97 1.34
C ASP A 431 7.76 32.74 2.07
N LYS A 432 6.63 32.93 1.38
CA LYS A 432 5.31 32.67 1.97
C LYS A 432 5.05 31.17 2.06
N ALA A 433 5.48 30.39 1.08
CA ALA A 433 5.40 28.94 1.10
C ALA A 433 6.28 28.35 2.22
N ALA A 434 7.52 28.86 2.37
CA ALA A 434 8.41 28.47 3.45
C ALA A 434 7.83 28.81 4.84
N ARG A 435 7.22 29.99 5.00
CA ARG A 435 6.52 30.35 6.25
C ARG A 435 5.31 29.48 6.50
N ARG A 436 4.55 29.09 5.46
CA ARG A 436 3.41 28.18 5.56
C ARG A 436 3.84 26.78 5.98
N LEU A 437 4.98 26.31 5.48
CA LEU A 437 5.60 25.04 5.89
C LEU A 437 6.20 25.12 7.31
N ALA A 438 6.81 26.23 7.68
CA ALA A 438 7.39 26.46 9.01
C ALA A 438 6.34 26.71 10.10
N GLN A 439 5.13 27.12 9.73
CA GLN A 439 4.01 27.25 10.66
C GLN A 439 3.47 25.86 11.01
N SER A 440 4.20 25.14 11.88
CA SER A 440 3.87 23.81 12.41
C SER A 440 2.54 23.72 13.17
N GLY A 441 1.80 24.82 13.29
CA GLY A 441 0.50 24.86 13.97
C GLY A 441 -0.62 24.05 13.28
N GLU A 442 -0.47 23.66 12.02
CA GLU A 442 -1.49 22.83 11.34
C GLU A 442 -1.43 21.37 11.80
N LYS A 443 -0.24 20.82 12.00
CA LYS A 443 -0.10 19.47 12.56
C LYS A 443 -0.73 19.38 13.97
N GLU A 444 -0.50 20.38 14.79
CA GLU A 444 -1.05 20.46 16.14
C GLU A 444 -2.58 20.61 16.10
N LYS A 445 -3.12 21.41 15.17
CA LYS A 445 -4.57 21.56 14.97
C LYS A 445 -5.24 20.26 14.52
N HIS A 446 -4.64 19.56 13.57
CA HIS A 446 -5.17 18.27 13.09
C HIS A 446 -5.11 17.20 14.19
N LEU A 447 -4.03 17.18 14.96
CA LEU A 447 -3.90 16.28 16.09
C LEU A 447 -4.93 16.60 17.19
N GLN A 448 -5.18 17.86 17.47
CA GLN A 448 -6.22 18.28 18.40
C GLN A 448 -7.62 17.92 17.89
N ALA A 449 -7.91 18.14 16.60
CA ALA A 449 -9.18 17.73 16.00
C ALA A 449 -9.38 16.22 16.08
N PHE A 450 -8.33 15.44 15.83
CA PHE A 450 -8.34 13.98 16.01
C PHE A 450 -8.69 13.59 17.45
N TYR A 451 -8.04 14.21 18.43
CA TYR A 451 -8.34 13.93 19.84
C TYR A 451 -9.77 14.32 20.21
N GLN A 452 -10.27 15.45 19.76
CA GLN A 452 -11.65 15.88 20.02
C GLN A 452 -12.67 14.88 19.43
N GLN A 453 -12.44 14.43 18.20
CA GLN A 453 -13.33 13.46 17.56
C GLN A 453 -13.28 12.09 18.24
N PHE A 454 -12.09 11.64 18.62
CA PHE A 454 -11.92 10.41 19.39
C PHE A 454 -12.62 10.50 20.74
N ASP A 455 -12.38 11.59 21.48
CA ASP A 455 -12.95 11.81 22.81
C ASP A 455 -14.48 11.80 22.76
N LYS A 456 -15.05 12.56 21.79
CA LYS A 456 -16.49 12.65 21.58
C LYS A 456 -17.10 11.29 21.21
N GLY A 457 -16.50 10.58 20.25
CA GLY A 457 -16.97 9.27 19.82
C GLY A 457 -16.89 8.23 20.92
N PHE A 458 -15.79 8.21 21.64
CA PHE A 458 -15.57 7.27 22.73
C PHE A 458 -16.53 7.52 23.91
N LEU A 459 -16.68 8.79 24.35
CA LEU A 459 -17.57 9.15 25.46
C LEU A 459 -19.05 8.96 25.11
N ALA A 460 -19.43 9.17 23.86
CA ALA A 460 -20.78 8.88 23.39
C ALA A 460 -21.11 7.37 23.42
N SER A 461 -20.12 6.54 23.12
CA SER A 461 -20.27 5.07 23.15
C SER A 461 -20.13 4.48 24.56
N HIS A 462 -19.40 5.17 25.46
CA HIS A 462 -19.08 4.70 26.80
C HIS A 462 -19.25 5.83 27.83
N PRO A 463 -20.49 6.29 28.07
CA PRO A 463 -20.76 7.47 28.91
C PRO A 463 -20.36 7.30 30.39
N ASP A 464 -20.28 6.08 30.87
CA ASP A 464 -19.91 5.72 32.25
C ASP A 464 -18.41 5.38 32.41
N PHE A 465 -17.60 5.42 31.35
CA PHE A 465 -16.17 5.08 31.38
C PHE A 465 -15.41 5.83 32.47
N ILE A 466 -15.57 7.17 32.54
CA ILE A 466 -14.85 8.00 33.53
C ILE A 466 -15.30 7.66 34.95
N SER A 467 -16.60 7.42 35.16
CA SER A 467 -17.14 7.02 36.47
C SER A 467 -16.58 5.68 36.93
N ARG A 468 -16.53 4.68 36.03
CA ARG A 468 -15.93 3.38 36.32
C ARG A 468 -14.44 3.49 36.62
N LEU A 469 -13.71 4.29 35.83
CA LEU A 469 -12.28 4.50 36.05
C LEU A 469 -12.01 5.21 37.38
N ASN A 470 -12.80 6.22 37.73
CA ASN A 470 -12.71 6.93 39.00
C ASN A 470 -12.93 6.02 40.22
N ASN A 471 -13.75 4.97 40.10
CA ASN A 471 -13.93 3.98 41.16
C ASN A 471 -12.67 3.15 41.44
N LEU A 472 -11.76 3.10 40.47
CA LEU A 472 -10.46 2.41 40.60
C LEU A 472 -9.34 3.35 41.08
N LEU A 473 -9.57 4.66 41.16
CA LEU A 473 -8.57 5.67 41.54
C LEU A 473 -8.78 6.17 42.97
N ARG A 474 -7.68 6.55 43.60
CA ARG A 474 -7.69 7.19 44.92
C ARG A 474 -8.50 8.47 44.88
N PRO A 475 -9.23 8.85 45.95
CA PRO A 475 -10.12 10.01 45.97
C PRO A 475 -9.47 11.32 45.51
N GLU A 476 -8.21 11.54 45.90
CA GLU A 476 -7.40 12.71 45.54
C GLU A 476 -6.89 12.72 44.10
N CYS A 477 -7.00 11.58 43.41
CA CYS A 477 -6.53 11.40 42.00
C CYS A 477 -7.71 11.23 41.04
N ARG A 478 -8.95 11.38 41.47
CA ARG A 478 -10.14 11.25 40.63
C ARG A 478 -10.26 12.41 39.65
N VAL A 479 -10.72 12.09 38.48
CA VAL A 479 -10.98 13.07 37.41
C VAL A 479 -12.36 13.69 37.65
N PRO A 480 -12.49 15.03 37.73
CA PRO A 480 -13.79 15.69 37.92
C PRO A 480 -14.72 15.46 36.72
N LEU A 481 -16.00 15.31 36.95
CA LEU A 481 -17.08 15.20 35.98
C LEU A 481 -17.86 16.53 35.92
N PRO A 482 -18.41 16.93 34.74
CA PRO A 482 -18.36 16.31 33.43
C PRO A 482 -17.16 16.79 32.57
N HIS A 483 -16.61 15.93 31.72
CA HIS A 483 -15.59 16.32 30.76
C HIS A 483 -16.03 15.94 29.34
N ASP A 484 -16.03 16.91 28.43
CA ASP A 484 -16.27 16.72 26.99
C ASP A 484 -15.00 16.29 26.25
N ALA A 485 -13.87 16.21 26.96
CA ALA A 485 -12.58 15.83 26.41
C ALA A 485 -11.79 14.95 27.40
N LEU A 486 -11.07 13.96 26.88
CA LEU A 486 -10.22 13.08 27.68
C LEU A 486 -8.83 13.70 27.85
N THR A 487 -8.25 13.55 29.04
CA THR A 487 -6.82 13.86 29.24
C THR A 487 -5.95 12.84 28.51
N PRO A 488 -4.66 13.11 28.29
CA PRO A 488 -3.76 12.13 27.67
C PRO A 488 -3.77 10.76 28.36
N GLU A 489 -3.84 10.74 29.67
CA GLU A 489 -3.93 9.51 30.47
C GLU A 489 -5.25 8.79 30.24
N LEU A 490 -6.33 9.53 30.21
CA LEU A 490 -7.67 8.96 29.99
C LEU A 490 -7.80 8.37 28.58
N ARG A 491 -7.24 9.03 27.55
CA ARG A 491 -7.22 8.49 26.18
C ARG A 491 -6.47 7.17 26.10
N ILE A 492 -5.35 7.06 26.81
CA ILE A 492 -4.58 5.81 26.87
C ILE A 492 -5.44 4.69 27.45
N TYR A 493 -6.15 4.95 28.56
CA TYR A 493 -6.97 3.93 29.20
C TYR A 493 -8.32 3.72 28.50
N ALA A 494 -8.82 4.69 27.76
CA ALA A 494 -9.92 4.51 26.83
C ALA A 494 -9.55 3.50 25.72
N LEU A 495 -8.35 3.61 25.15
CA LEU A 495 -7.85 2.63 24.18
C LEU A 495 -7.65 1.24 24.81
N VAL A 496 -7.15 1.17 26.03
CA VAL A 496 -7.02 -0.10 26.78
C VAL A 496 -8.39 -0.76 26.97
N SER A 497 -9.43 0.00 27.31
CA SER A 497 -10.78 -0.54 27.55
C SER A 497 -11.45 -1.11 26.29
N ILE A 498 -11.03 -0.66 25.09
CA ILE A 498 -11.48 -1.21 23.80
C ILE A 498 -10.56 -2.27 23.22
N GLY A 499 -9.61 -2.79 24.03
CA GLY A 499 -8.76 -3.91 23.68
C GLY A 499 -7.38 -3.56 23.13
N MET A 500 -7.04 -2.28 22.94
CA MET A 500 -5.69 -1.88 22.54
C MET A 500 -4.76 -1.82 23.75
N THR A 501 -4.16 -2.94 24.13
CA THR A 501 -3.36 -3.04 25.36
C THR A 501 -1.87 -2.78 25.16
N ASP A 502 -1.37 -2.88 23.93
CA ASP A 502 0.04 -2.68 23.61
C ASP A 502 0.43 -1.19 23.62
N SER A 503 1.52 -0.85 24.34
CA SER A 503 1.98 0.53 24.50
C SER A 503 2.55 1.14 23.21
N ILE A 504 3.08 0.33 22.30
CA ILE A 504 3.62 0.80 21.03
C ILE A 504 2.45 1.18 20.10
N SER A 505 1.45 0.33 20.03
CA SER A 505 0.22 0.58 19.27
C SER A 505 -0.53 1.82 19.77
N ILE A 506 -0.64 1.99 21.07
CA ILE A 506 -1.22 3.19 21.70
C ILE A 506 -0.40 4.45 21.39
N ALA A 507 0.93 4.35 21.43
CA ALA A 507 1.81 5.46 21.12
C ALA A 507 1.67 5.88 19.65
N HIS A 508 1.59 4.93 18.74
CA HIS A 508 1.32 5.17 17.32
C HIS A 508 -0.03 5.84 17.09
N PHE A 509 -1.07 5.31 17.71
CA PHE A 509 -2.44 5.83 17.54
C PHE A 509 -2.59 7.26 18.09
N LEU A 510 -1.99 7.56 19.24
CA LEU A 510 -2.06 8.89 19.86
C LEU A 510 -0.93 9.83 19.42
N HIS A 511 -0.07 9.41 18.51
CA HIS A 511 1.12 10.17 18.10
C HIS A 511 2.02 10.60 19.26
N TYR A 512 2.11 9.75 20.30
CA TYR A 512 3.02 9.93 21.43
C TYR A 512 4.29 9.09 21.24
N SER A 513 5.35 9.44 22.00
CA SER A 513 6.47 8.50 22.11
C SER A 513 6.08 7.30 22.99
N PRO A 514 6.62 6.10 22.73
CA PRO A 514 6.38 4.93 23.59
C PRO A 514 6.74 5.20 25.05
N GLN A 515 7.79 6.00 25.29
CA GLN A 515 8.19 6.43 26.62
C GLN A 515 7.15 7.32 27.29
N THR A 516 6.50 8.19 26.54
CA THR A 516 5.41 9.05 27.02
C THR A 516 4.22 8.21 27.48
N VAL A 517 3.81 7.24 26.65
CA VAL A 517 2.72 6.32 27.00
C VAL A 517 3.06 5.50 28.25
N TYR A 518 4.29 5.00 28.33
CA TYR A 518 4.76 4.27 29.50
C TYR A 518 4.67 5.12 30.78
N ASN A 519 5.14 6.37 30.74
CA ASN A 519 5.12 7.28 31.88
C ASN A 519 3.68 7.59 32.33
N TYR A 520 2.77 7.85 31.41
CA TYR A 520 1.37 8.09 31.72
C TYR A 520 0.69 6.85 32.33
N ARG A 521 0.95 5.66 31.77
CA ARG A 521 0.43 4.41 32.31
C ARG A 521 0.96 4.13 33.71
N LEU A 522 2.25 4.39 33.95
CA LEU A 522 2.87 4.20 35.26
C LEU A 522 2.24 5.17 36.28
N ARG A 523 2.06 6.43 35.89
CA ARG A 523 1.41 7.45 36.77
C ARG A 523 0.00 7.03 37.18
N MET A 524 -0.82 6.61 36.21
CA MET A 524 -2.19 6.18 36.50
C MET A 524 -2.25 4.92 37.37
N ARG A 525 -1.37 3.94 37.13
CA ARG A 525 -1.30 2.72 37.94
C ARG A 525 -0.91 3.02 39.41
N ARG A 526 0.00 3.96 39.64
CA ARG A 526 0.38 4.40 41.00
C ARG A 526 -0.75 5.10 41.73
N ASN A 527 -1.66 5.72 41.00
CA ASN A 527 -2.84 6.40 41.54
C ASN A 527 -4.04 5.47 41.75
N ALA A 528 -3.91 4.20 41.43
CA ALA A 528 -4.97 3.21 41.57
C ALA A 528 -5.13 2.74 43.04
N LEU A 529 -6.34 2.32 43.37
CA LEU A 529 -6.69 1.67 44.64
C LEU A 529 -6.31 0.18 44.66
N ILE A 530 -6.13 -0.41 43.49
CA ILE A 530 -5.80 -1.82 43.30
C ILE A 530 -4.34 -1.96 42.81
N SER A 531 -3.80 -3.18 42.85
CA SER A 531 -2.41 -3.42 42.42
C SER A 531 -2.15 -2.98 40.97
N GLU A 532 -0.93 -2.51 40.69
CA GLU A 532 -0.54 -2.00 39.37
C GLU A 532 -0.79 -3.01 38.23
N LYS A 533 -0.64 -4.30 38.50
CA LYS A 533 -0.90 -5.36 37.50
C LYS A 533 -2.41 -5.59 37.28
N ALA A 534 -3.22 -5.47 38.34
CA ALA A 534 -4.66 -5.65 38.26
C ALA A 534 -5.33 -4.48 37.53
N PHE A 535 -4.87 -3.24 37.75
CA PHE A 535 -5.50 -2.04 37.20
C PHE A 535 -5.70 -2.08 35.68
N ALA A 536 -4.63 -2.37 34.92
CA ALA A 536 -4.72 -2.41 33.46
C ALA A 536 -5.62 -3.55 32.95
N ARG A 537 -5.65 -4.69 33.66
CA ARG A 537 -6.53 -5.82 33.33
C ARG A 537 -7.98 -5.48 33.61
N THR A 538 -8.26 -4.94 34.78
CA THR A 538 -9.64 -4.53 35.15
C THR A 538 -10.21 -3.50 34.17
N VAL A 539 -9.38 -2.54 33.70
CA VAL A 539 -9.85 -1.57 32.69
C VAL A 539 -10.08 -2.22 31.33
N ALA A 540 -9.23 -3.17 30.93
CA ALA A 540 -9.46 -3.93 29.69
C ALA A 540 -10.75 -4.76 29.74
N ASP A 541 -11.08 -5.29 30.93
CA ASP A 541 -12.28 -6.10 31.16
C ASP A 541 -13.57 -5.24 31.20
N PHE A 542 -13.50 -3.91 31.23
CA PHE A 542 -14.69 -3.04 31.12
C PHE A 542 -15.53 -3.35 29.89
N TYR A 543 -14.90 -3.64 28.80
CA TYR A 543 -15.56 -3.93 27.51
C TYR A 543 -16.12 -5.35 27.44
N ILE A 544 -15.46 -6.32 28.09
CA ILE A 544 -15.87 -7.73 28.08
C ILE A 544 -17.14 -7.94 28.91
N GLN A 545 -17.30 -7.19 30.01
CA GLN A 545 -18.47 -7.30 30.87
C GLN A 545 -19.75 -6.74 30.25
N GLU A 546 -19.65 -5.79 29.30
CA GLU A 546 -20.83 -5.26 28.59
C GLU A 546 -21.34 -6.16 27.47
N SER A 547 -20.52 -7.13 27.02
CA SER A 547 -20.91 -8.12 25.99
C SER A 547 -21.59 -9.36 26.58
N GLY A 548 -21.68 -9.45 27.89
CA GLY A 548 -22.20 -10.60 28.62
C GLY A 548 -23.49 -10.30 29.36
N ASP A 549 -24.59 -10.10 28.64
CA ASP A 549 -25.90 -10.46 29.19
C ASP A 549 -25.92 -11.98 29.35
N ASP A 550 -25.64 -12.44 30.55
CA ASP A 550 -25.87 -13.84 30.97
C ASP A 550 -27.39 -14.07 31.03
N PRO A 551 -27.99 -14.87 30.14
CA PRO A 551 -29.43 -15.14 30.16
C PRO A 551 -29.89 -15.93 31.38
N ARG A 552 -29.02 -16.17 32.39
CA ARG A 552 -29.31 -16.98 33.59
C ARG A 552 -29.64 -16.17 34.82
N ALA A 553 -29.62 -14.83 34.78
CA ALA A 553 -29.83 -14.01 35.98
C ALA A 553 -31.32 -13.75 36.32
N ASP A 554 -32.25 -14.13 35.44
CA ASP A 554 -33.70 -13.83 35.66
C ASP A 554 -34.57 -15.08 35.84
N ASN A 555 -34.09 -16.12 36.53
CA ASN A 555 -34.99 -17.18 36.97
C ASN A 555 -34.73 -17.61 38.43
N PRO A 556 -35.35 -16.95 39.45
CA PRO A 556 -35.26 -17.35 40.85
C PRO A 556 -36.25 -18.51 41.14
N GLY A 557 -36.07 -19.67 40.55
CA GLY A 557 -37.03 -20.76 40.80
C GLY A 557 -36.70 -22.12 40.21
N ALA A 558 -35.45 -22.60 40.22
CA ALA A 558 -35.18 -24.00 39.94
C ALA A 558 -34.40 -24.62 41.10
N ALA A 559 -35.06 -25.38 41.91
CA ALA A 559 -34.49 -26.23 42.96
C ALA A 559 -33.55 -27.31 42.37
N PRO A 560 -32.51 -27.77 43.09
CA PRO A 560 -31.54 -28.71 42.58
C PRO A 560 -32.13 -30.11 42.54
N ILE A 561 -32.00 -30.75 41.40
CA ILE A 561 -32.17 -32.20 41.24
C ILE A 561 -30.76 -32.81 41.31
N THR A 562 -30.46 -33.54 42.37
CA THR A 562 -29.39 -34.49 42.55
C THR A 562 -29.98 -35.90 42.48
N PRO A 563 -29.16 -36.95 42.29
CA PRO A 563 -27.99 -37.14 41.43
C PRO A 563 -28.32 -37.90 40.15
#